data_0bf0b2dbcfd99b955ee8f2fa4ef8a5a2
#
_entry.id   0bf0b2dbcfd99b955ee8f2fa4ef8a5a2
#
_cell.length_a   1.000
_cell.length_b   1.000
_cell.length_c   1.000
_cell.angle_alpha   90.00
_cell.angle_beta   90.00
_cell.angle_gamma   90.00
#
_symmetry.space_group_name_H-M   'P 1'
#
loop_
_entity.id
_entity.type
_entity.pdbx_description
1 polymer ?
#
loop_
_entity_poly.entity_id
_entity_poly.type
_entity_poly.pdbx_seq_one_letter_code
_entity_poly.pdbx_strand_id
1 'polypeptide(L)'
;MKTNHIITTCLLGLSFGLTACESPMEEIKNIIFDRAFSPIDLEAKNIGESNATLNWTASTGVKNYQIEVYADDSLTFTGKPTFTIKVNHPTVKLENLVYDTKYSARVMALDSADVSRNSKWSEVYFRTSAQQILTSFSLEDVGDRDVVAHWPAGEEVDNITVFNKTTGNKVTQYTLTESDKTNGRAHVTGLQPETDYTLKLYRNGKERGSKSFKTIIDLSGATIVRSTDNFSEMLENATANQVFALYNGTYKISGGSGEDGAGSAVINKDIVIKGIYQTAKPKIQGRFQLENGAGLTLTNVIVDGTKNASNDQFFNYKTATNYKKLDINNCEFYGAVSSGTVMKGFYYINIGATIEAINIQNSFIHDIVCDGGDFFDCRKGYIKSLNINNNVIYNCATERDFIRYDDASNSFGNPIPEINITQNTIDNCMNGANGKRILYVRFNGKKGGQRITVANNLITNTKAVYTNQATTSTPEYRNNYYFNCNNANIFAASDKDNSLYWNGDVSGKNGDNPNYQNPAKGQFTVMNKDISKLKVGAQR
;
A
#
# COMPACT_ATOMS: atom_id res chain seq x y z
N MET A 1 -43.53 18.94 -32.50
CA MET A 1 -44.24 18.70 -33.77
C MET A 1 -44.80 17.31 -33.66
N LYS A 2 -46.10 17.16 -33.34
CA LYS A 2 -47.26 16.92 -34.23
C LYS A 2 -47.06 15.61 -35.03
N THR A 3 -47.85 14.57 -34.98
CA THR A 3 -49.31 14.64 -35.18
C THR A 3 -49.98 13.32 -34.75
N ASN A 4 -51.17 13.47 -34.16
CA ASN A 4 -52.23 12.48 -34.02
C ASN A 4 -52.73 12.00 -35.37
N HIS A 5 -53.30 10.82 -35.45
CA HIS A 5 -54.56 10.59 -36.21
C HIS A 5 -55.43 9.51 -35.58
N ILE A 6 -56.60 9.94 -35.23
CA ILE A 6 -57.86 9.24 -34.91
C ILE A 6 -58.60 8.97 -36.22
N ILE A 7 -59.27 7.85 -36.38
CA ILE A 7 -60.50 7.62 -37.18
C ILE A 7 -61.10 6.31 -36.65
N THR A 8 -62.16 6.23 -35.90
CA THR A 8 -63.60 6.43 -36.08
C THR A 8 -64.29 5.43 -37.05
N THR A 9 -65.04 4.55 -36.43
CA THR A 9 -66.41 4.05 -36.71
C THR A 9 -66.76 3.47 -38.08
N CYS A 10 -67.27 2.20 -38.06
CA CYS A 10 -68.52 1.87 -38.74
C CYS A 10 -69.26 0.70 -38.04
N LEU A 11 -70.40 1.00 -37.48
CA LEU A 11 -71.47 0.05 -37.08
C LEU A 11 -72.14 -0.49 -38.34
N LEU A 12 -72.25 -1.83 -38.42
CA LEU A 12 -73.41 -2.43 -39.13
C LEU A 12 -73.76 -3.74 -38.43
N GLY A 13 -74.98 -3.80 -37.89
CA GLY A 13 -75.53 -4.95 -37.22
C GLY A 13 -76.01 -5.99 -38.24
N LEU A 14 -75.87 -7.24 -37.85
CA LEU A 14 -76.70 -8.33 -38.32
C LEU A 14 -76.96 -9.28 -37.14
N SER A 15 -78.19 -9.30 -36.70
CA SER A 15 -78.80 -10.25 -35.77
C SER A 15 -78.87 -11.64 -36.40
N PHE A 16 -78.22 -12.64 -35.86
CA PHE A 16 -78.58 -14.05 -36.03
C PHE A 16 -78.44 -14.83 -34.75
N GLY A 17 -79.48 -15.38 -34.34
CA GLY A 17 -79.80 -16.62 -33.61
C GLY A 17 -78.86 -17.02 -32.45
N LEU A 18 -79.34 -16.78 -31.24
CA LEU A 18 -78.90 -17.50 -30.05
C LEU A 18 -79.31 -18.97 -30.18
N THR A 19 -78.34 -19.84 -30.44
CA THR A 19 -78.42 -21.21 -29.91
C THR A 19 -77.35 -21.26 -28.81
N ALA A 20 -77.79 -21.14 -27.57
CA ALA A 20 -76.96 -21.44 -26.40
C ALA A 20 -76.68 -22.95 -26.40
N CYS A 21 -75.50 -23.35 -26.80
CA CYS A 21 -74.96 -24.60 -26.33
C CYS A 21 -74.32 -24.30 -24.94
N GLU A 22 -75.13 -24.48 -23.92
CA GLU A 22 -74.65 -24.71 -22.57
C GLU A 22 -73.90 -26.06 -22.59
N SER A 23 -72.59 -26.02 -22.81
CA SER A 23 -71.74 -27.06 -22.29
C SER A 23 -71.73 -26.85 -20.77
N PRO A 24 -72.21 -27.81 -19.96
CA PRO A 24 -71.98 -27.68 -18.55
C PRO A 24 -70.46 -27.62 -18.35
N MET A 25 -69.93 -26.45 -17.91
CA MET A 25 -68.63 -26.44 -17.29
C MET A 25 -68.71 -27.37 -16.10
N GLU A 26 -68.22 -28.59 -16.26
CA GLU A 26 -67.98 -29.43 -15.09
C GLU A 26 -67.08 -28.66 -14.16
N GLU A 27 -67.67 -28.17 -13.10
CA GLU A 27 -66.95 -27.58 -12.00
C GLU A 27 -66.00 -28.66 -11.49
N ILE A 28 -64.67 -28.54 -11.79
CA ILE A 28 -63.64 -29.45 -11.26
C ILE A 28 -63.63 -29.26 -9.76
N LYS A 29 -64.53 -30.01 -9.05
CA LYS A 29 -64.69 -29.91 -7.60
C LYS A 29 -63.50 -30.51 -6.83
N ASN A 30 -62.75 -31.39 -7.43
CA ASN A 30 -61.57 -32.01 -6.82
C ASN A 30 -60.51 -32.32 -7.89
N ILE A 31 -59.36 -31.65 -7.83
CA ILE A 31 -58.18 -32.07 -8.56
C ILE A 31 -57.44 -33.09 -7.69
N ILE A 32 -57.53 -34.37 -8.09
CA ILE A 32 -56.78 -35.44 -7.42
C ILE A 32 -55.38 -35.44 -8.06
N PHE A 33 -54.36 -35.11 -7.31
CA PHE A 33 -52.99 -35.21 -7.76
C PHE A 33 -52.47 -36.63 -7.52
N ASP A 34 -51.76 -37.17 -8.50
CA ASP A 34 -51.20 -38.52 -8.43
C ASP A 34 -50.02 -38.61 -7.45
N ARG A 35 -49.45 -37.47 -7.06
CA ARG A 35 -48.37 -37.37 -6.09
C ARG A 35 -48.37 -36.05 -5.30
N ALA A 36 -47.63 -35.99 -4.21
CA ALA A 36 -47.40 -34.77 -3.46
C ALA A 36 -46.62 -33.76 -4.31
N PHE A 37 -46.84 -32.46 -4.08
CA PHE A 37 -46.05 -31.40 -4.69
C PHE A 37 -44.63 -31.40 -4.14
N SER A 38 -43.64 -31.23 -5.04
CA SER A 38 -42.25 -31.07 -4.64
C SER A 38 -42.06 -29.79 -3.81
N PRO A 39 -41.20 -29.81 -2.80
CA PRO A 39 -40.75 -28.58 -2.13
C PRO A 39 -40.23 -27.59 -3.16
N ILE A 40 -40.52 -26.30 -3.00
CA ILE A 40 -40.01 -25.22 -3.86
C ILE A 40 -39.08 -24.31 -3.07
N ASP A 41 -38.31 -23.48 -3.77
CA ASP A 41 -37.36 -22.51 -3.18
C ASP A 41 -36.34 -23.17 -2.23
N LEU A 42 -35.89 -24.38 -2.55
CA LEU A 42 -34.87 -25.06 -1.76
C LEU A 42 -33.55 -24.31 -1.89
N GLU A 43 -33.07 -23.84 -0.76
CA GLU A 43 -31.80 -23.08 -0.65
C GLU A 43 -30.98 -23.55 0.53
N ALA A 44 -29.66 -23.36 0.43
CA ALA A 44 -28.73 -23.56 1.53
C ALA A 44 -28.25 -22.21 2.07
N LYS A 45 -28.44 -21.97 3.37
CA LYS A 45 -28.07 -20.75 4.09
C LYS A 45 -27.16 -21.07 5.27
N ASN A 46 -26.57 -20.00 5.85
CA ASN A 46 -25.70 -20.09 7.04
C ASN A 46 -24.63 -21.18 6.89
N ILE A 47 -23.99 -21.19 5.71
CA ILE A 47 -22.97 -22.18 5.38
C ILE A 47 -21.69 -21.84 6.14
N GLY A 48 -21.30 -22.72 7.06
CA GLY A 48 -20.05 -22.63 7.84
C GLY A 48 -19.03 -23.66 7.39
N GLU A 49 -18.02 -23.88 8.22
CA GLU A 49 -16.99 -24.89 8.00
C GLU A 49 -17.55 -26.33 8.12
N SER A 50 -18.46 -26.56 9.05
CA SER A 50 -19.02 -27.90 9.36
C SER A 50 -20.52 -27.94 9.45
N ASN A 51 -21.23 -26.94 8.99
CA ASN A 51 -22.68 -26.85 9.04
C ASN A 51 -23.25 -26.08 7.88
N ALA A 52 -24.54 -26.33 7.60
CA ALA A 52 -25.36 -25.53 6.69
C ALA A 52 -26.85 -25.69 7.10
N THR A 53 -27.67 -24.72 6.74
CA THR A 53 -29.13 -24.81 6.96
C THR A 53 -29.79 -24.90 5.60
N LEU A 54 -30.59 -25.96 5.39
CA LEU A 54 -31.48 -26.06 4.23
C LEU A 54 -32.85 -25.51 4.60
N ASN A 55 -33.37 -24.66 3.76
CA ASN A 55 -34.75 -24.13 3.87
C ASN A 55 -35.47 -24.35 2.55
N TRP A 56 -36.78 -24.59 2.64
CA TRP A 56 -37.67 -24.68 1.47
C TRP A 56 -39.07 -24.18 1.81
N THR A 57 -39.84 -23.92 0.80
CA THR A 57 -41.27 -23.61 0.98
C THR A 57 -42.03 -24.91 1.15
N ALA A 58 -42.84 -24.99 2.21
CA ALA A 58 -43.63 -26.17 2.54
C ALA A 58 -44.67 -26.49 1.45
N SER A 59 -44.77 -27.75 1.08
CA SER A 59 -45.83 -28.25 0.18
C SER A 59 -47.14 -28.36 0.91
N THR A 60 -48.24 -27.90 0.32
CA THR A 60 -49.56 -27.94 0.93
C THR A 60 -49.99 -29.39 1.24
N GLY A 61 -50.44 -29.63 2.47
CA GLY A 61 -50.90 -30.96 2.93
C GLY A 61 -49.80 -31.95 3.30
N VAL A 62 -48.50 -31.57 3.14
CA VAL A 62 -47.36 -32.41 3.49
C VAL A 62 -46.91 -32.13 4.93
N LYS A 63 -46.69 -33.20 5.69
CA LYS A 63 -46.24 -33.14 7.09
C LYS A 63 -44.80 -33.61 7.28
N ASN A 64 -44.24 -34.38 6.35
CA ASN A 64 -42.93 -34.98 6.49
C ASN A 64 -42.11 -34.83 5.21
N TYR A 65 -40.81 -34.64 5.37
CA TYR A 65 -39.84 -34.53 4.28
C TYR A 65 -38.68 -35.50 4.50
N GLN A 66 -38.14 -36.03 3.41
CA GLN A 66 -36.89 -36.76 3.39
C GLN A 66 -35.83 -35.91 2.71
N ILE A 67 -34.68 -35.80 3.35
CA ILE A 67 -33.53 -35.09 2.85
C ILE A 67 -32.41 -36.11 2.63
N GLU A 68 -31.74 -36.03 1.49
CA GLU A 68 -30.52 -36.77 1.20
C GLU A 68 -29.40 -35.78 0.88
N VAL A 69 -28.22 -36.01 1.45
CA VAL A 69 -27.05 -35.14 1.27
C VAL A 69 -25.90 -36.01 0.80
N TYR A 70 -25.21 -35.54 -0.22
CA TYR A 70 -24.08 -36.21 -0.87
C TYR A 70 -22.86 -35.33 -0.77
N ALA A 71 -21.78 -35.85 -0.18
CA ALA A 71 -20.48 -35.17 -0.11
C ALA A 71 -19.68 -35.37 -1.42
N ASP A 72 -18.81 -34.40 -1.72
CA ASP A 72 -17.98 -34.35 -2.93
C ASP A 72 -18.77 -34.50 -4.25
N ASP A 73 -20.03 -34.05 -4.23
CA ASP A 73 -20.98 -34.15 -5.33
C ASP A 73 -21.36 -32.77 -5.89
N SER A 74 -21.74 -32.72 -7.16
CA SER A 74 -22.15 -31.53 -7.89
C SER A 74 -23.45 -31.78 -8.66
N LEU A 75 -24.54 -32.07 -7.90
CA LEU A 75 -25.91 -32.41 -8.40
C LEU A 75 -25.96 -33.69 -9.27
N THR A 76 -25.07 -34.64 -9.05
CA THR A 76 -25.07 -35.93 -9.75
C THR A 76 -25.85 -37.00 -9.00
N PHE A 77 -25.90 -36.92 -7.64
CA PHE A 77 -26.60 -37.82 -6.73
C PHE A 77 -26.25 -39.31 -6.95
N THR A 78 -24.98 -39.57 -7.28
CA THR A 78 -24.50 -40.92 -7.54
C THR A 78 -24.07 -41.64 -6.26
N GLY A 79 -24.30 -42.95 -6.18
CA GLY A 79 -23.95 -43.76 -5.02
C GLY A 79 -24.94 -43.62 -3.83
N LYS A 80 -24.39 -43.83 -2.62
CA LYS A 80 -25.20 -43.73 -1.38
C LYS A 80 -25.08 -42.32 -0.82
N PRO A 81 -26.19 -41.72 -0.30
CA PRO A 81 -26.11 -40.44 0.40
C PRO A 81 -25.19 -40.54 1.63
N THR A 82 -24.46 -39.47 1.91
CA THR A 82 -23.65 -39.31 3.14
C THR A 82 -24.58 -39.24 4.36
N PHE A 83 -25.73 -38.55 4.23
CA PHE A 83 -26.76 -38.41 5.25
C PHE A 83 -28.14 -38.62 4.64
N THR A 84 -29.03 -39.29 5.38
CA THR A 84 -30.46 -39.32 5.11
C THR A 84 -31.19 -38.88 6.37
N ILE A 85 -32.00 -37.82 6.27
CA ILE A 85 -32.67 -37.18 7.40
C ILE A 85 -34.16 -37.08 7.09
N LYS A 86 -35.01 -37.32 8.08
CA LYS A 86 -36.44 -37.06 7.98
C LYS A 86 -36.85 -35.96 8.96
N VAL A 87 -37.63 -34.98 8.49
CA VAL A 87 -38.12 -33.86 9.29
C VAL A 87 -39.60 -33.60 9.03
N ASN A 88 -40.22 -32.90 9.96
CA ASN A 88 -41.66 -32.53 9.88
C ASN A 88 -41.86 -30.99 9.71
N HIS A 89 -40.84 -30.28 9.32
CA HIS A 89 -40.86 -28.84 9.12
C HIS A 89 -39.96 -28.47 7.93
N PRO A 90 -40.18 -27.32 7.27
CA PRO A 90 -39.53 -26.98 6.01
C PRO A 90 -38.11 -26.38 6.19
N THR A 91 -37.37 -26.83 7.18
CA THR A 91 -35.96 -26.44 7.43
C THR A 91 -35.22 -27.59 8.11
N VAL A 92 -33.90 -27.67 7.87
CA VAL A 92 -33.03 -28.60 8.58
C VAL A 92 -31.65 -28.00 8.70
N LYS A 93 -31.06 -28.07 9.90
CA LYS A 93 -29.66 -27.78 10.12
C LYS A 93 -28.84 -29.05 9.89
N LEU A 94 -27.95 -29.01 8.95
CA LEU A 94 -26.93 -30.01 8.71
C LEU A 94 -25.73 -29.72 9.60
N GLU A 95 -25.24 -30.70 10.32
CA GLU A 95 -24.07 -30.60 11.21
C GLU A 95 -23.06 -31.69 10.87
N ASN A 96 -21.85 -31.59 11.38
CA ASN A 96 -20.74 -32.51 11.13
C ASN A 96 -20.40 -32.68 9.65
N LEU A 97 -20.58 -31.62 8.88
CA LEU A 97 -20.11 -31.55 7.50
C LEU A 97 -18.57 -31.43 7.49
N VAL A 98 -17.96 -31.92 6.43
CA VAL A 98 -16.52 -31.73 6.20
C VAL A 98 -16.31 -30.34 5.61
N TYR A 99 -15.31 -29.60 6.12
CA TYR A 99 -14.92 -28.29 5.60
C TYR A 99 -14.45 -28.37 4.13
N ASP A 100 -14.48 -27.24 3.44
CA ASP A 100 -14.02 -27.09 2.04
C ASP A 100 -14.54 -28.19 1.11
N THR A 101 -15.78 -28.63 1.33
CA THR A 101 -16.39 -29.77 0.64
C THR A 101 -17.61 -29.35 -0.14
N LYS A 102 -17.72 -29.82 -1.36
CA LYS A 102 -18.91 -29.67 -2.19
C LYS A 102 -19.98 -30.63 -1.71
N TYR A 103 -21.19 -30.15 -1.57
CA TYR A 103 -22.35 -30.95 -1.20
C TYR A 103 -23.48 -30.70 -2.17
N SER A 104 -24.16 -31.80 -2.54
CA SER A 104 -25.48 -31.74 -3.13
C SER A 104 -26.49 -32.25 -2.14
N ALA A 105 -27.61 -31.55 -1.98
CA ALA A 105 -28.70 -32.00 -1.17
C ALA A 105 -30.00 -31.99 -1.99
N ARG A 106 -30.88 -32.94 -1.69
CA ARG A 106 -32.22 -33.01 -2.27
C ARG A 106 -33.26 -33.28 -1.22
N VAL A 107 -34.44 -32.71 -1.43
CA VAL A 107 -35.56 -32.79 -0.50
C VAL A 107 -36.78 -33.32 -1.24
N MET A 108 -37.46 -34.28 -0.64
CA MET A 108 -38.70 -34.88 -1.15
C MET A 108 -39.81 -34.78 -0.09
N ALA A 109 -41.00 -34.40 -0.50
CA ALA A 109 -42.18 -34.42 0.32
C ALA A 109 -42.73 -35.86 0.38
N LEU A 110 -43.02 -36.34 1.59
CA LEU A 110 -43.51 -37.70 1.84
C LEU A 110 -45.01 -37.69 1.98
N ASP A 111 -45.71 -38.55 1.22
CA ASP A 111 -47.11 -38.86 1.45
C ASP A 111 -47.25 -39.77 2.68
N SER A 112 -48.18 -39.47 3.58
CA SER A 112 -48.35 -40.21 4.85
C SER A 112 -49.04 -41.54 4.69
N ALA A 113 -49.76 -41.74 3.58
CA ALA A 113 -50.57 -42.90 3.34
C ALA A 113 -49.95 -43.86 2.32
N ASP A 114 -49.28 -43.32 1.30
CA ASP A 114 -48.74 -44.12 0.18
C ASP A 114 -47.41 -43.57 -0.31
N VAL A 115 -46.36 -44.34 -0.14
CA VAL A 115 -44.98 -43.98 -0.58
C VAL A 115 -44.90 -43.77 -2.09
N SER A 116 -45.71 -44.42 -2.90
CA SER A 116 -45.74 -44.23 -4.36
C SER A 116 -46.21 -42.82 -4.75
N ARG A 117 -46.85 -42.12 -3.85
CA ARG A 117 -47.32 -40.73 -4.01
C ARG A 117 -46.38 -39.67 -3.49
N ASN A 118 -45.17 -40.03 -3.08
CA ASN A 118 -44.13 -39.07 -2.73
C ASN A 118 -43.84 -38.09 -3.90
N SER A 119 -43.42 -36.89 -3.58
CA SER A 119 -43.07 -35.88 -4.58
C SER A 119 -41.85 -36.28 -5.40
N LYS A 120 -41.54 -35.51 -6.43
CA LYS A 120 -40.18 -35.48 -7.01
C LYS A 120 -39.23 -34.77 -6.05
N TRP A 121 -37.96 -35.00 -6.25
CA TRP A 121 -36.91 -34.32 -5.53
C TRP A 121 -36.78 -32.86 -5.97
N SER A 122 -36.49 -31.97 -5.04
CA SER A 122 -35.95 -30.64 -5.26
C SER A 122 -34.50 -30.65 -4.82
N GLU A 123 -33.62 -29.95 -5.54
CA GLU A 123 -32.16 -30.11 -5.45
C GLU A 123 -31.49 -28.80 -5.18
N VAL A 124 -30.38 -28.81 -4.42
CA VAL A 124 -29.51 -27.66 -4.14
C VAL A 124 -28.06 -28.08 -4.03
N TYR A 125 -27.20 -27.23 -4.53
CA TYR A 125 -25.75 -27.34 -4.36
C TYR A 125 -25.24 -26.29 -3.38
N PHE A 126 -24.27 -26.66 -2.54
CA PHE A 126 -23.52 -25.73 -1.70
C PHE A 126 -22.11 -26.25 -1.43
N ARG A 127 -21.26 -25.39 -0.90
CA ARG A 127 -19.92 -25.77 -0.47
C ARG A 127 -19.66 -25.20 0.91
N THR A 128 -19.17 -26.05 1.84
CA THR A 128 -18.75 -25.61 3.16
C THR A 128 -17.52 -24.71 3.06
N SER A 129 -17.38 -23.78 4.00
CA SER A 129 -16.22 -22.91 4.09
C SER A 129 -14.95 -23.69 4.41
N ALA A 130 -13.81 -23.21 3.92
CA ALA A 130 -12.51 -23.71 4.36
C ALA A 130 -12.28 -23.35 5.83
N GLN A 131 -11.48 -24.15 6.52
CA GLN A 131 -11.02 -23.85 7.87
C GLN A 131 -9.95 -22.77 7.88
N GLN A 132 -9.72 -22.16 9.03
CA GLN A 132 -8.63 -21.21 9.23
C GLN A 132 -7.89 -21.54 10.53
N ILE A 133 -7.05 -22.57 10.50
CA ILE A 133 -6.21 -22.95 11.64
C ILE A 133 -4.80 -22.34 11.61
N LEU A 134 -4.39 -21.71 10.48
CA LEU A 134 -3.11 -20.99 10.42
C LEU A 134 -3.14 -19.75 11.30
N THR A 135 -2.14 -19.57 12.13
CA THR A 135 -1.92 -18.33 12.88
C THR A 135 -1.35 -17.24 12.00
N SER A 136 -1.40 -15.99 12.46
CA SER A 136 -0.75 -14.87 11.76
C SER A 136 0.77 -15.00 11.89
N PHE A 137 1.49 -14.62 10.82
CA PHE A 137 2.94 -14.58 10.82
C PHE A 137 3.46 -13.45 11.72
N SER A 138 4.45 -13.74 12.55
CA SER A 138 5.28 -12.73 13.20
C SER A 138 6.33 -12.19 12.23
N LEU A 139 7.05 -11.14 12.64
CA LEU A 139 8.15 -10.61 11.82
C LEU A 139 9.27 -11.64 11.61
N GLU A 140 9.48 -12.51 12.59
CA GLU A 140 10.56 -13.52 12.55
C GLU A 140 10.18 -14.75 11.73
N ASP A 141 8.90 -14.95 11.45
CA ASP A 141 8.44 -16.09 10.66
C ASP A 141 8.69 -15.92 9.16
N VAL A 142 8.95 -14.70 8.69
CA VAL A 142 9.09 -14.41 7.27
C VAL A 142 10.53 -14.01 6.96
N GLY A 143 11.22 -14.88 6.23
CA GLY A 143 12.55 -14.62 5.69
C GLY A 143 12.52 -13.98 4.29
N ASP A 144 13.70 -13.85 3.69
CA ASP A 144 13.82 -13.37 2.30
C ASP A 144 13.48 -14.45 1.26
N ARG A 145 13.70 -15.71 1.61
CA ARG A 145 13.49 -16.87 0.72
C ARG A 145 12.72 -18.00 1.38
N ASP A 146 12.12 -17.74 2.54
CA ASP A 146 11.45 -18.75 3.35
C ASP A 146 10.33 -18.14 4.21
N VAL A 147 9.53 -19.03 4.80
CA VAL A 147 8.51 -18.70 5.79
C VAL A 147 8.30 -19.84 6.76
N VAL A 148 8.06 -19.52 8.01
CA VAL A 148 7.65 -20.49 9.04
C VAL A 148 6.15 -20.35 9.27
N ALA A 149 5.42 -21.42 8.94
CA ALA A 149 3.97 -21.48 9.19
C ALA A 149 3.70 -22.15 10.55
N HIS A 150 2.67 -21.66 11.25
CA HIS A 150 2.24 -22.17 12.54
C HIS A 150 0.74 -22.47 12.56
N TRP A 151 0.36 -23.56 13.22
CA TRP A 151 -1.02 -23.98 13.49
C TRP A 151 -1.08 -24.72 14.84
N PRO A 152 -2.27 -25.02 15.41
CA PRO A 152 -2.35 -25.80 16.65
C PRO A 152 -1.67 -27.16 16.52
N ALA A 153 -0.84 -27.51 17.49
CA ALA A 153 -0.10 -28.77 17.51
C ALA A 153 -1.03 -30.00 17.50
N GLY A 154 -0.65 -31.05 16.80
CA GLY A 154 -1.42 -32.29 16.70
C GLY A 154 -2.59 -32.25 15.72
N GLU A 155 -2.82 -31.13 15.01
CA GLU A 155 -3.82 -31.08 13.96
C GLU A 155 -3.44 -31.93 12.76
N GLU A 156 -4.43 -32.64 12.20
CA GLU A 156 -4.21 -33.48 11.02
C GLU A 156 -4.12 -32.64 9.76
N VAL A 157 -2.93 -32.54 9.22
CA VAL A 157 -2.54 -31.77 8.02
C VAL A 157 -1.54 -32.56 7.19
N ASP A 158 -1.49 -32.32 5.87
CA ASP A 158 -0.66 -33.11 4.95
C ASP A 158 0.44 -32.29 4.29
N ASN A 159 0.07 -31.10 3.80
CA ASN A 159 0.98 -30.30 3.01
C ASN A 159 0.66 -28.81 3.10
N ILE A 160 1.69 -28.03 2.81
CA ILE A 160 1.60 -26.59 2.58
C ILE A 160 1.89 -26.32 1.10
N THR A 161 1.08 -25.48 0.47
CA THR A 161 1.34 -24.97 -0.87
C THR A 161 1.43 -23.45 -0.83
N VAL A 162 2.45 -22.89 -1.47
CA VAL A 162 2.66 -21.47 -1.60
C VAL A 162 2.39 -21.03 -3.02
N PHE A 163 1.57 -19.99 -3.16
CA PHE A 163 1.20 -19.38 -4.44
C PHE A 163 1.74 -17.96 -4.50
N ASN A 164 2.22 -17.53 -5.66
CA ASN A 164 2.47 -16.12 -5.91
C ASN A 164 1.13 -15.39 -5.96
N LYS A 165 0.98 -14.36 -5.12
CA LYS A 165 -0.31 -13.66 -4.95
C LYS A 165 -0.73 -12.87 -6.20
N THR A 166 0.24 -12.36 -6.95
CA THR A 166 -0.02 -11.55 -8.16
C THR A 166 -0.42 -12.41 -9.35
N THR A 167 0.29 -13.52 -9.57
CA THR A 167 0.06 -14.39 -10.75
C THR A 167 -0.92 -15.52 -10.48
N GLY A 168 -1.15 -15.87 -9.20
CA GLY A 168 -1.93 -17.05 -8.80
C GLY A 168 -1.19 -18.39 -9.00
N ASN A 169 0.02 -18.38 -9.52
CA ASN A 169 0.77 -19.59 -9.83
C ASN A 169 1.31 -20.25 -8.55
N LYS A 170 1.26 -21.58 -8.53
CA LYS A 170 1.91 -22.38 -7.50
C LYS A 170 3.44 -22.20 -7.63
N VAL A 171 4.09 -21.88 -6.52
CA VAL A 171 5.55 -21.68 -6.42
C VAL A 171 6.23 -22.90 -5.85
N THR A 172 5.76 -23.36 -4.70
CA THR A 172 6.31 -24.53 -4.03
C THR A 172 5.23 -25.29 -3.28
N GLN A 173 5.52 -26.55 -2.98
CA GLN A 173 4.70 -27.39 -2.12
C GLN A 173 5.61 -28.15 -1.18
N TYR A 174 5.28 -28.11 0.11
CA TYR A 174 6.01 -28.79 1.16
C TYR A 174 5.12 -29.86 1.78
N THR A 175 5.57 -31.12 1.72
CA THR A 175 4.91 -32.26 2.40
C THR A 175 5.32 -32.27 3.87
N LEU A 176 4.35 -32.21 4.76
CA LEU A 176 4.59 -32.13 6.19
C LEU A 176 5.11 -33.45 6.76
N THR A 177 6.16 -33.35 7.56
CA THR A 177 6.70 -34.47 8.34
C THR A 177 5.86 -34.71 9.60
N GLU A 178 6.01 -35.86 10.25
CA GLU A 178 5.36 -36.14 11.54
C GLU A 178 5.79 -35.14 12.62
N SER A 179 7.06 -34.70 12.59
CA SER A 179 7.56 -33.66 13.49
C SER A 179 6.83 -32.31 13.27
N ASP A 180 6.60 -31.92 12.02
CA ASP A 180 5.86 -30.68 11.71
C ASP A 180 4.44 -30.73 12.26
N LYS A 181 3.75 -31.84 12.05
CA LYS A 181 2.37 -32.05 12.54
C LYS A 181 2.30 -32.03 14.06
N THR A 182 3.21 -32.74 14.73
CA THR A 182 3.28 -32.80 16.19
C THR A 182 3.56 -31.43 16.81
N ASN A 183 4.44 -30.63 16.17
CA ASN A 183 4.83 -29.33 16.69
C ASN A 183 3.92 -28.20 16.18
N GLY A 184 3.04 -28.44 15.22
CA GLY A 184 2.20 -27.41 14.61
C GLY A 184 3.00 -26.33 13.88
N ARG A 185 4.16 -26.70 13.28
CA ARG A 185 5.10 -25.76 12.68
C ARG A 185 5.82 -26.38 11.49
N ALA A 186 5.95 -25.61 10.39
CA ALA A 186 6.76 -26.02 9.24
C ALA A 186 7.55 -24.86 8.65
N HIS A 187 8.76 -25.14 8.20
CA HIS A 187 9.65 -24.21 7.53
C HIS A 187 9.63 -24.47 6.02
N VAL A 188 9.09 -23.52 5.27
CA VAL A 188 8.92 -23.60 3.81
C VAL A 188 9.93 -22.67 3.13
N THR A 189 10.74 -23.22 2.25
CA THR A 189 11.84 -22.54 1.55
C THR A 189 11.57 -22.43 0.04
N GLY A 190 12.50 -21.80 -0.71
CA GLY A 190 12.44 -21.71 -2.18
C GLY A 190 11.61 -20.53 -2.70
N LEU A 191 11.42 -19.51 -1.87
CA LEU A 191 10.73 -18.29 -2.23
C LEU A 191 11.69 -17.26 -2.85
N GLN A 192 11.14 -16.20 -3.42
CA GLN A 192 11.91 -15.06 -3.91
C GLN A 192 11.74 -13.88 -2.94
N PRO A 193 12.76 -13.03 -2.76
CA PRO A 193 12.68 -11.84 -1.92
C PRO A 193 11.62 -10.84 -2.42
N GLU A 194 11.15 -9.98 -1.52
CA GLU A 194 10.24 -8.85 -1.78
C GLU A 194 8.98 -9.20 -2.57
N THR A 195 8.55 -10.46 -2.48
CA THR A 195 7.45 -11.02 -3.27
C THR A 195 6.24 -11.34 -2.39
N ASP A 196 5.04 -11.01 -2.91
CA ASP A 196 3.77 -11.30 -2.24
C ASP A 196 3.33 -12.74 -2.51
N TYR A 197 3.02 -13.46 -1.44
CA TYR A 197 2.60 -14.85 -1.46
C TYR A 197 1.31 -15.08 -0.70
N THR A 198 0.65 -16.19 -1.05
CA THR A 198 -0.42 -16.81 -0.26
C THR A 198 -0.01 -18.23 0.07
N LEU A 199 0.11 -18.53 1.36
CA LEU A 199 0.37 -19.87 1.87
C LEU A 199 -0.97 -20.52 2.24
N LYS A 200 -1.16 -21.76 1.81
CA LYS A 200 -2.34 -22.57 2.10
C LYS A 200 -1.94 -23.90 2.73
N LEU A 201 -2.63 -24.26 3.80
CA LEU A 201 -2.47 -25.52 4.54
C LEU A 201 -3.61 -26.47 4.14
N TYR A 202 -3.28 -27.74 3.88
CA TYR A 202 -4.23 -28.73 3.38
C TYR A 202 -4.24 -30.02 4.20
N ARG A 203 -5.40 -30.71 4.17
CA ARG A 203 -5.57 -32.11 4.52
C ARG A 203 -6.40 -32.79 3.45
N ASN A 204 -5.92 -33.90 2.86
CA ASN A 204 -6.62 -34.67 1.82
C ASN A 204 -7.18 -33.78 0.70
N GLY A 205 -6.43 -32.78 0.28
CA GLY A 205 -6.83 -31.81 -0.75
C GLY A 205 -7.81 -30.75 -0.32
N LYS A 206 -8.26 -30.73 0.95
CA LYS A 206 -9.18 -29.72 1.49
C LYS A 206 -8.41 -28.66 2.26
N GLU A 207 -8.75 -27.38 2.04
CA GLU A 207 -8.06 -26.25 2.65
C GLU A 207 -8.41 -26.12 4.14
N ARG A 208 -7.38 -26.09 5.00
CA ARG A 208 -7.46 -25.92 6.44
C ARG A 208 -6.98 -24.54 6.92
N GLY A 209 -6.49 -23.71 6.04
CA GLY A 209 -6.07 -22.36 6.36
C GLY A 209 -5.35 -21.70 5.21
N SER A 210 -5.46 -20.37 5.14
CA SER A 210 -4.81 -19.55 4.15
C SER A 210 -4.35 -18.23 4.77
N LYS A 211 -3.09 -17.84 4.52
CA LYS A 211 -2.52 -16.57 4.95
C LYS A 211 -1.66 -15.96 3.86
N SER A 212 -1.81 -14.66 3.66
CA SER A 212 -0.91 -13.89 2.79
C SER A 212 0.23 -13.29 3.59
N PHE A 213 1.40 -13.20 2.95
CA PHE A 213 2.60 -12.55 3.49
C PHE A 213 3.44 -12.00 2.33
N LYS A 214 4.39 -11.14 2.67
CA LYS A 214 5.42 -10.68 1.74
C LYS A 214 6.78 -11.04 2.32
N THR A 215 7.64 -11.71 1.52
CA THR A 215 9.03 -11.97 1.90
C THR A 215 9.78 -10.66 2.12
N ILE A 216 10.75 -10.70 3.02
CA ILE A 216 11.59 -9.54 3.31
C ILE A 216 12.55 -9.26 2.14
N ILE A 217 13.34 -8.20 2.27
CA ILE A 217 14.36 -7.78 1.29
C ILE A 217 15.40 -8.89 1.08
N ASP A 218 16.05 -8.90 -0.08
CA ASP A 218 17.16 -9.82 -0.35
C ASP A 218 18.32 -9.58 0.63
N LEU A 219 18.65 -10.60 1.40
CA LEU A 219 19.74 -10.60 2.36
C LEU A 219 21.05 -11.19 1.80
N SER A 220 21.07 -11.65 0.55
CA SER A 220 22.24 -12.24 -0.07
C SER A 220 23.42 -11.26 -0.05
N GLY A 221 24.55 -11.69 0.49
CA GLY A 221 25.76 -10.89 0.60
C GLY A 221 25.68 -9.71 1.58
N ALA A 222 24.61 -9.58 2.35
CA ALA A 222 24.48 -8.54 3.36
C ALA A 222 25.09 -8.97 4.70
N THR A 223 25.75 -8.03 5.37
CA THR A 223 26.11 -8.15 6.78
C THR A 223 24.89 -7.84 7.62
N ILE A 224 24.40 -8.83 8.35
CA ILE A 224 23.24 -8.67 9.24
C ILE A 224 23.68 -7.93 10.51
N VAL A 225 22.92 -6.89 10.88
CA VAL A 225 23.23 -6.04 12.04
C VAL A 225 22.04 -6.08 13.02
N ARG A 226 22.34 -6.36 14.29
CA ARG A 226 21.38 -6.32 15.39
C ARG A 226 21.59 -5.07 16.25
N SER A 227 20.59 -4.63 16.96
CA SER A 227 20.66 -3.44 17.82
C SER A 227 21.68 -3.58 18.98
N THR A 228 22.13 -4.80 19.26
CA THR A 228 23.20 -5.10 20.22
C THR A 228 24.60 -4.96 19.64
N ASP A 229 24.74 -4.86 18.32
CA ASP A 229 26.03 -4.76 17.64
C ASP A 229 26.54 -3.31 17.66
N ASN A 230 27.86 -3.13 17.66
CA ASN A 230 28.46 -1.81 17.54
C ASN A 230 28.44 -1.34 16.08
N PHE A 231 27.29 -0.82 15.65
CA PHE A 231 27.09 -0.39 14.26
C PHE A 231 28.05 0.73 13.83
N SER A 232 28.45 1.63 14.73
CA SER A 232 29.43 2.67 14.43
C SER A 232 30.76 2.09 14.01
N GLU A 233 31.29 1.13 14.77
CA GLU A 233 32.54 0.45 14.47
C GLU A 233 32.43 -0.37 13.16
N MET A 234 31.28 -0.99 12.91
CA MET A 234 31.04 -1.71 11.66
C MET A 234 31.08 -0.78 10.45
N LEU A 235 30.56 0.45 10.56
CA LEU A 235 30.63 1.45 9.51
C LEU A 235 32.07 1.95 9.27
N GLU A 236 32.83 2.19 10.33
CA GLU A 236 34.25 2.59 10.25
C GLU A 236 35.12 1.54 9.53
N ASN A 237 34.86 0.26 9.82
CA ASN A 237 35.57 -0.88 9.24
C ASN A 237 34.95 -1.39 7.93
N ALA A 238 33.95 -0.71 7.38
CA ALA A 238 33.25 -1.15 6.17
C ALA A 238 34.20 -1.31 4.97
N THR A 239 33.95 -2.32 4.17
CA THR A 239 34.59 -2.52 2.86
C THR A 239 33.80 -1.84 1.76
N ALA A 240 34.42 -1.61 0.61
CA ALA A 240 33.72 -1.00 -0.53
C ALA A 240 32.56 -1.90 -1.00
N ASN A 241 31.42 -1.27 -1.29
CA ASN A 241 30.17 -1.91 -1.69
C ASN A 241 29.54 -2.82 -0.63
N GLN A 242 29.93 -2.66 0.64
CA GLN A 242 29.33 -3.46 1.71
C GLN A 242 27.86 -3.11 1.90
N VAL A 243 27.05 -4.13 2.08
CA VAL A 243 25.62 -4.04 2.37
C VAL A 243 25.37 -4.38 3.82
N PHE A 244 24.81 -3.46 4.58
CA PHE A 244 24.35 -3.70 5.95
C PHE A 244 22.82 -3.85 5.96
N ALA A 245 22.33 -4.97 6.48
CA ALA A 245 20.91 -5.23 6.68
C ALA A 245 20.57 -5.20 8.18
N LEU A 246 19.81 -4.20 8.59
CA LEU A 246 19.53 -3.92 10.00
C LEU A 246 18.19 -4.53 10.41
N TYR A 247 18.19 -5.30 11.49
CA TYR A 247 16.95 -5.66 12.18
C TYR A 247 16.28 -4.41 12.77
N ASN A 248 14.99 -4.50 13.10
CA ASN A 248 14.31 -3.46 13.86
C ASN A 248 15.02 -3.22 15.20
N GLY A 249 15.13 -1.98 15.60
CA GLY A 249 15.85 -1.56 16.81
C GLY A 249 16.42 -0.16 16.65
N THR A 250 17.14 0.31 17.67
CA THR A 250 17.77 1.62 17.67
C THR A 250 19.29 1.46 17.62
N TYR A 251 19.91 2.16 16.67
CA TYR A 251 21.35 2.16 16.40
C TYR A 251 21.89 3.57 16.62
N LYS A 252 22.63 3.80 17.69
CA LYS A 252 23.23 5.10 17.99
C LYS A 252 24.60 5.19 17.35
N ILE A 253 24.84 6.23 16.55
CA ILE A 253 26.16 6.55 16.03
C ILE A 253 26.99 7.21 17.12
N SER A 254 28.20 6.67 17.36
CA SER A 254 29.12 7.13 18.40
C SER A 254 29.71 8.51 18.12
N GLY A 255 30.30 9.15 19.11
CA GLY A 255 31.03 10.41 18.98
C GLY A 255 30.18 11.68 19.08
N GLY A 256 28.94 11.58 19.57
CA GLY A 256 28.10 12.74 19.87
C GLY A 256 28.53 13.46 21.16
N SER A 257 28.09 14.70 21.32
CA SER A 257 28.37 15.49 22.53
C SER A 257 27.40 15.09 23.67
N GLY A 258 27.94 14.82 24.85
CA GLY A 258 27.19 14.39 26.03
C GLY A 258 26.80 12.90 26.00
N GLU A 259 26.25 12.40 27.10
CA GLU A 259 25.90 10.99 27.29
C GLU A 259 24.84 10.50 26.28
N ASP A 260 23.88 11.34 25.96
CA ASP A 260 22.77 11.06 25.04
C ASP A 260 23.03 11.52 23.59
N GLY A 261 24.10 12.24 23.31
CA GLY A 261 24.38 12.78 21.98
C GLY A 261 24.66 11.69 20.95
N ALA A 262 24.22 11.91 19.72
CA ALA A 262 24.50 11.07 18.57
C ALA A 262 25.59 11.71 17.71
N GLY A 263 26.47 10.88 17.14
CA GLY A 263 27.63 11.31 16.36
C GLY A 263 27.40 11.35 14.86
N SER A 264 28.54 11.33 14.14
CA SER A 264 28.59 11.34 12.68
C SER A 264 29.30 10.10 12.18
N ALA A 265 28.61 9.26 11.43
CA ALA A 265 29.23 8.15 10.72
C ALA A 265 30.05 8.68 9.53
N VAL A 266 31.33 8.39 9.45
CA VAL A 266 32.18 8.73 8.32
C VAL A 266 32.00 7.67 7.23
N ILE A 267 31.51 8.12 6.08
CA ILE A 267 31.29 7.27 4.91
C ILE A 267 32.34 7.64 3.86
N ASN A 268 33.37 6.85 3.78
CA ASN A 268 34.52 7.06 2.87
C ASN A 268 34.64 5.98 1.79
N LYS A 269 33.70 5.09 1.69
CA LYS A 269 33.53 4.02 0.68
C LYS A 269 32.06 3.88 0.35
N ASP A 270 31.76 3.35 -0.83
CA ASP A 270 30.39 3.05 -1.22
C ASP A 270 29.80 2.01 -0.30
N ILE A 271 28.67 2.30 0.34
CA ILE A 271 27.95 1.37 1.20
C ILE A 271 26.44 1.46 0.99
N VAL A 272 25.77 0.39 1.35
CA VAL A 272 24.30 0.29 1.39
C VAL A 272 23.87 -0.05 2.81
N ILE A 273 22.93 0.71 3.35
CA ILE A 273 22.27 0.44 4.64
C ILE A 273 20.79 0.24 4.38
N LYS A 274 20.25 -0.91 4.74
CA LYS A 274 18.84 -1.23 4.52
C LYS A 274 18.19 -1.86 5.74
N GLY A 275 16.97 -1.44 6.05
CA GLY A 275 16.13 -2.06 7.07
C GLY A 275 15.50 -3.34 6.53
N ILE A 276 15.55 -4.41 7.30
CA ILE A 276 15.04 -5.73 6.91
C ILE A 276 13.52 -5.71 6.78
N TYR A 277 12.81 -5.13 7.76
CA TYR A 277 11.35 -5.14 7.81
C TYR A 277 10.77 -3.80 7.32
N GLN A 278 9.89 -3.85 6.34
CA GLN A 278 9.25 -2.63 5.80
C GLN A 278 8.28 -1.97 6.79
N THR A 279 7.64 -2.76 7.65
CA THR A 279 6.66 -2.30 8.64
C THR A 279 7.27 -1.98 10.00
N ALA A 280 8.53 -2.37 10.25
CA ALA A 280 9.25 -2.14 11.48
C ALA A 280 10.68 -1.67 11.18
N LYS A 281 10.79 -0.44 10.68
CA LYS A 281 12.06 0.15 10.25
C LYS A 281 13.04 0.30 11.41
N PRO A 282 14.34 -0.03 11.23
CA PRO A 282 15.38 0.30 12.19
C PRO A 282 15.56 1.81 12.29
N LYS A 283 15.88 2.29 13.49
CA LYS A 283 16.11 3.70 13.80
C LYS A 283 17.62 3.94 13.97
N ILE A 284 18.19 4.80 13.16
CA ILE A 284 19.57 5.26 13.26
C ILE A 284 19.55 6.65 13.91
N GLN A 285 20.16 6.78 15.08
CA GLN A 285 20.37 8.07 15.74
C GLN A 285 21.73 8.60 15.35
N GLY A 286 21.76 9.72 14.62
CA GLY A 286 23.00 10.32 14.15
C GLY A 286 22.87 10.95 12.76
N ARG A 287 24.02 11.11 12.12
CA ARG A 287 24.18 11.74 10.81
C ARG A 287 25.30 11.08 10.03
N PHE A 288 25.47 11.47 8.77
CA PHE A 288 26.47 10.91 7.86
C PHE A 288 27.39 11.99 7.31
N GLN A 289 28.69 11.75 7.41
CA GLN A 289 29.72 12.56 6.81
C GLN A 289 30.29 11.82 5.61
N LEU A 290 30.14 12.36 4.39
CA LEU A 290 30.60 11.72 3.16
C LEU A 290 32.02 12.26 2.82
N GLU A 291 32.93 11.34 2.53
CA GLU A 291 34.31 11.61 2.21
C GLU A 291 34.78 10.77 1.01
N ASN A 292 35.89 11.20 0.40
CA ASN A 292 36.64 10.44 -0.61
C ASN A 292 35.83 9.94 -1.81
N GLY A 293 34.73 10.64 -2.16
CA GLY A 293 33.92 10.30 -3.30
C GLY A 293 32.91 9.18 -3.07
N ALA A 294 32.69 8.79 -1.84
CA ALA A 294 31.80 7.70 -1.47
C ALA A 294 30.34 7.94 -1.88
N GLY A 295 29.67 6.87 -2.32
CA GLY A 295 28.24 6.79 -2.45
C GLY A 295 27.60 6.19 -1.19
N LEU A 296 26.35 6.60 -0.91
CA LEU A 296 25.57 6.05 0.20
C LEU A 296 24.15 5.75 -0.27
N THR A 297 23.72 4.52 -0.06
CA THR A 297 22.32 4.13 -0.26
C THR A 297 21.67 3.83 1.08
N LEU A 298 20.54 4.50 1.36
CA LEU A 298 19.70 4.25 2.52
C LEU A 298 18.33 3.77 2.04
N THR A 299 17.89 2.61 2.52
CA THR A 299 16.58 2.06 2.17
C THR A 299 15.87 1.56 3.42
N ASN A 300 14.61 1.95 3.58
CA ASN A 300 13.75 1.38 4.62
C ASN A 300 14.27 1.59 6.05
N VAL A 301 14.85 2.75 6.35
CA VAL A 301 15.38 3.13 7.67
C VAL A 301 14.74 4.43 8.17
N ILE A 302 14.74 4.61 9.48
CA ILE A 302 14.44 5.88 10.15
C ILE A 302 15.76 6.51 10.54
N VAL A 303 15.97 7.79 10.25
CA VAL A 303 17.13 8.57 10.72
C VAL A 303 16.64 9.65 11.67
N ASP A 304 16.94 9.46 12.93
CA ASP A 304 16.54 10.33 14.04
C ASP A 304 17.63 11.37 14.33
N GLY A 305 17.35 12.61 13.98
CA GLY A 305 18.25 13.75 14.21
C GLY A 305 18.08 14.43 15.58
N THR A 306 17.13 14.00 16.41
CA THR A 306 16.81 14.66 17.70
C THR A 306 17.95 14.62 18.71
N LYS A 307 18.89 13.70 18.53
CA LYS A 307 20.08 13.55 19.38
C LYS A 307 21.37 14.11 18.73
N ASN A 308 21.27 14.70 17.53
CA ASN A 308 22.40 15.35 16.89
C ASN A 308 22.74 16.67 17.59
N ALA A 309 23.99 17.11 17.46
CA ALA A 309 24.36 18.43 17.93
C ALA A 309 23.57 19.53 17.18
N SER A 310 23.28 20.63 17.86
CA SER A 310 22.72 21.82 17.21
C SER A 310 23.61 22.23 16.03
N ASN A 311 22.99 22.68 14.95
CA ASN A 311 23.67 23.13 13.74
C ASN A 311 24.21 22.05 12.80
N ASP A 312 23.83 20.81 12.95
CA ASP A 312 24.18 19.72 12.04
C ASP A 312 23.16 19.51 10.92
N GLN A 313 23.59 18.88 9.85
CA GLN A 313 22.74 18.34 8.78
C GLN A 313 22.84 16.81 8.81
N PHE A 314 21.87 16.13 8.21
CA PHE A 314 21.92 14.66 8.09
C PHE A 314 23.08 14.20 7.20
N PHE A 315 23.40 14.97 6.15
CA PHE A 315 24.49 14.64 5.23
C PHE A 315 25.43 15.84 5.06
N ASN A 316 26.72 15.62 5.29
CA ASN A 316 27.73 16.65 5.17
C ASN A 316 28.91 16.14 4.30
N TYR A 317 29.20 16.82 3.22
CA TYR A 317 30.31 16.46 2.30
C TYR A 317 31.58 17.17 2.71
N LYS A 318 32.71 16.43 2.85
CA LYS A 318 33.95 16.95 3.45
C LYS A 318 35.16 16.98 2.54
N THR A 319 35.19 16.17 1.48
CA THR A 319 36.34 16.09 0.58
C THR A 319 35.99 16.66 -0.80
N ALA A 320 36.82 17.55 -1.31
CA ALA A 320 36.63 18.13 -2.66
C ALA A 320 37.01 17.09 -3.72
N THR A 321 36.05 16.30 -4.17
CA THR A 321 36.25 15.22 -5.15
C THR A 321 34.94 14.89 -5.87
N ASN A 322 34.95 13.89 -6.74
CA ASN A 322 33.77 13.37 -7.41
C ASN A 322 33.11 12.29 -6.55
N TYR A 323 31.90 12.55 -6.08
CA TYR A 323 31.09 11.61 -5.32
C TYR A 323 30.17 10.82 -6.22
N LYS A 324 29.93 9.58 -5.85
CA LYS A 324 28.84 8.77 -6.39
C LYS A 324 27.48 9.25 -5.88
N LYS A 325 26.45 8.41 -5.97
CA LYS A 325 25.08 8.80 -5.63
C LYS A 325 24.84 8.79 -4.13
N LEU A 326 24.00 9.71 -3.68
CA LEU A 326 23.24 9.59 -2.44
C LEU A 326 21.84 9.13 -2.81
N ASP A 327 21.52 7.88 -2.54
CA ASP A 327 20.23 7.27 -2.85
C ASP A 327 19.44 7.02 -1.55
N ILE A 328 18.28 7.64 -1.42
CA ILE A 328 17.40 7.52 -0.25
C ILE A 328 16.03 7.04 -0.75
N ASN A 329 15.59 5.89 -0.26
CA ASN A 329 14.32 5.30 -0.66
C ASN A 329 13.54 4.71 0.52
N ASN A 330 12.27 5.04 0.61
CA ASN A 330 11.36 4.56 1.66
C ASN A 330 11.89 4.77 3.09
N CYS A 331 12.55 5.92 3.33
CA CYS A 331 13.11 6.30 4.63
C CYS A 331 12.22 7.30 5.36
N GLU A 332 12.53 7.51 6.64
CA GLU A 332 11.98 8.60 7.45
C GLU A 332 13.14 9.39 8.05
N PHE A 333 13.07 10.72 7.96
CA PHE A 333 14.05 11.62 8.55
C PHE A 333 13.31 12.67 9.38
N TYR A 334 13.72 12.84 10.62
CA TYR A 334 13.13 13.88 11.44
C TYR A 334 14.16 14.54 12.38
N GLY A 335 13.93 15.83 12.63
CA GLY A 335 14.67 16.63 13.60
C GLY A 335 13.82 16.95 14.83
N ALA A 336 14.02 18.15 15.37
CA ALA A 336 13.23 18.67 16.47
C ALA A 336 12.66 20.05 16.12
N VAL A 337 11.39 20.30 16.46
CA VAL A 337 10.72 21.59 16.26
C VAL A 337 10.84 22.52 17.45
N SER A 338 11.18 21.99 18.61
CA SER A 338 11.30 22.77 19.86
C SER A 338 12.75 22.88 20.33
N SER A 339 13.01 23.92 21.12
CA SER A 339 14.33 24.28 21.67
C SER A 339 15.13 23.10 22.21
N GLY A 340 16.33 22.92 21.71
CA GLY A 340 17.26 21.90 22.16
C GLY A 340 18.21 21.52 21.05
N THR A 341 17.75 20.72 20.12
CA THR A 341 18.54 20.32 18.96
C THR A 341 17.85 20.72 17.67
N VAL A 342 18.19 21.88 17.15
CA VAL A 342 17.67 22.37 15.88
C VAL A 342 18.67 22.07 14.79
N MET A 343 18.29 21.22 13.86
CA MET A 343 19.13 20.89 12.71
C MET A 343 19.18 22.03 11.70
N LYS A 344 20.36 22.26 11.11
CA LYS A 344 20.57 23.31 10.08
C LYS A 344 19.97 22.96 8.73
N GLY A 345 19.72 21.73 8.42
CA GLY A 345 19.18 21.32 7.13
C GLY A 345 19.30 19.82 6.89
N PHE A 346 19.00 19.42 5.68
CA PHE A 346 19.05 18.03 5.26
C PHE A 346 20.44 17.62 4.78
N TYR A 347 21.00 18.34 3.79
CA TYR A 347 22.40 18.16 3.40
C TYR A 347 23.15 19.50 3.30
N TYR A 348 24.47 19.40 3.39
CA TYR A 348 25.37 20.56 3.23
C TYR A 348 26.57 20.22 2.37
N ILE A 349 26.77 20.99 1.29
CA ILE A 349 27.89 20.88 0.34
C ILE A 349 28.56 22.25 0.20
N ASN A 350 29.61 22.48 0.97
CA ASN A 350 30.35 23.75 0.96
C ASN A 350 31.83 23.56 0.54
N ILE A 351 32.05 22.64 -0.37
CA ILE A 351 33.34 22.28 -0.93
C ILE A 351 33.22 22.12 -2.45
N GLY A 352 34.35 22.19 -3.17
CA GLY A 352 34.41 22.00 -4.62
C GLY A 352 34.26 20.52 -5.01
N ALA A 353 33.09 19.94 -4.75
CA ALA A 353 32.78 18.54 -5.03
C ALA A 353 31.79 18.42 -6.18
N THR A 354 31.92 17.38 -7.00
CA THR A 354 30.93 16.96 -7.98
C THR A 354 30.15 15.77 -7.42
N ILE A 355 28.83 15.85 -7.34
CA ILE A 355 27.96 14.74 -6.92
C ILE A 355 27.20 14.21 -8.13
N GLU A 356 27.31 12.90 -8.40
CA GLU A 356 26.66 12.27 -9.55
C GLU A 356 25.14 12.43 -9.51
N ALA A 357 24.51 12.08 -8.40
CA ALA A 357 23.11 12.34 -8.15
C ALA A 357 22.79 12.37 -6.66
N ILE A 358 21.75 13.10 -6.30
CA ILE A 358 21.06 12.99 -5.01
C ILE A 358 19.62 12.61 -5.32
N ASN A 359 19.22 11.40 -4.94
CA ASN A 359 17.90 10.84 -5.16
C ASN A 359 17.21 10.66 -3.81
N ILE A 360 16.10 11.34 -3.59
CA ILE A 360 15.29 11.25 -2.38
C ILE A 360 13.89 10.86 -2.82
N GLN A 361 13.48 9.64 -2.51
CA GLN A 361 12.21 9.12 -3.01
C GLN A 361 11.46 8.30 -1.98
N ASN A 362 10.13 8.30 -2.12
CA ASN A 362 9.25 7.50 -1.29
C ASN A 362 9.49 7.69 0.23
N SER A 363 9.85 8.88 0.67
CA SER A 363 10.33 9.12 2.03
C SER A 363 9.46 10.13 2.79
N PHE A 364 9.51 10.03 4.14
CA PHE A 364 8.96 11.04 5.04
C PHE A 364 10.11 11.90 5.57
N ILE A 365 9.98 13.21 5.48
CA ILE A 365 10.99 14.14 5.98
C ILE A 365 10.26 15.23 6.73
N HIS A 366 10.55 15.37 8.03
CA HIS A 366 9.76 16.29 8.83
C HIS A 366 10.50 16.88 10.02
N ASP A 367 9.94 17.96 10.54
CA ASP A 367 10.38 18.62 11.75
C ASP A 367 11.85 19.07 11.71
N ILE A 368 12.30 19.53 10.53
CA ILE A 368 13.65 20.06 10.31
C ILE A 368 13.55 21.57 10.09
N VAL A 369 13.65 22.34 11.17
CA VAL A 369 13.37 23.78 11.20
C VAL A 369 14.43 24.58 10.42
N CYS A 370 15.66 24.09 10.30
CA CYS A 370 16.76 24.72 9.58
C CYS A 370 17.24 26.04 10.23
N ASP A 371 17.54 26.04 11.52
CA ASP A 371 18.11 27.20 12.17
C ASP A 371 19.57 27.43 11.73
N GLY A 372 19.81 28.51 10.99
CA GLY A 372 21.15 28.93 10.53
C GLY A 372 21.65 28.33 9.22
N GLY A 373 20.96 27.38 8.58
CA GLY A 373 21.27 26.80 7.27
C GLY A 373 20.02 26.71 6.39
N ASP A 374 20.18 26.39 5.13
CA ASP A 374 19.07 26.10 4.21
C ASP A 374 18.80 24.60 4.17
N PHE A 375 17.60 24.18 3.71
CA PHE A 375 17.19 22.79 3.85
C PHE A 375 18.03 21.85 2.97
N PHE A 376 18.04 22.08 1.66
CA PHE A 376 18.93 21.44 0.71
C PHE A 376 20.02 22.44 0.31
N ASP A 377 21.19 22.42 0.98
CA ASP A 377 22.18 23.50 0.90
C ASP A 377 23.45 23.08 0.15
N CYS A 378 23.62 23.57 -1.09
CA CYS A 378 24.82 23.40 -1.91
C CYS A 378 25.44 24.76 -2.24
N ARG A 379 26.57 25.09 -1.62
CA ARG A 379 27.20 26.40 -1.78
C ARG A 379 28.39 26.44 -2.73
N LYS A 380 29.18 25.36 -2.80
CA LYS A 380 30.42 25.32 -3.60
C LYS A 380 30.52 24.06 -4.47
N GLY A 381 29.56 23.14 -4.39
CA GLY A 381 29.57 21.90 -5.14
C GLY A 381 28.81 21.99 -6.46
N TYR A 382 28.94 20.93 -7.24
CA TYR A 382 28.12 20.65 -8.43
C TYR A 382 27.36 19.36 -8.26
N ILE A 383 26.04 19.43 -8.15
CA ILE A 383 25.12 18.29 -8.18
C ILE A 383 24.63 18.13 -9.62
N LYS A 384 25.00 17.02 -10.30
CA LYS A 384 24.58 16.79 -11.70
C LYS A 384 23.05 16.62 -11.79
N SER A 385 22.47 15.81 -10.88
CA SER A 385 21.04 15.57 -10.82
C SER A 385 20.54 15.54 -9.37
N LEU A 386 19.57 16.40 -9.06
CA LEU A 386 18.85 16.41 -7.79
C LEU A 386 17.40 15.94 -8.04
N ASN A 387 17.04 14.80 -7.52
CA ASN A 387 15.73 14.21 -7.70
C ASN A 387 15.00 14.06 -6.36
N ILE A 388 13.92 14.79 -6.18
CA ILE A 388 13.04 14.77 -5.00
C ILE A 388 11.68 14.27 -5.49
N ASN A 389 11.39 12.97 -5.27
CA ASN A 389 10.24 12.33 -5.89
C ASN A 389 9.41 11.53 -4.89
N ASN A 390 8.11 11.70 -4.94
CA ASN A 390 7.13 10.93 -4.17
C ASN A 390 7.39 10.94 -2.64
N ASN A 391 7.78 12.10 -2.09
CA ASN A 391 8.01 12.27 -0.67
C ASN A 391 6.88 13.05 0.01
N VAL A 392 6.72 12.82 1.32
CA VAL A 392 5.97 13.70 2.21
C VAL A 392 6.97 14.51 3.00
N ILE A 393 6.97 15.83 2.83
CA ILE A 393 7.88 16.77 3.49
C ILE A 393 7.03 17.78 4.23
N TYR A 394 7.16 17.85 5.55
CA TYR A 394 6.32 18.76 6.35
C TYR A 394 7.05 19.34 7.55
N ASN A 395 6.62 20.52 8.00
CA ASN A 395 7.23 21.27 9.10
C ASN A 395 8.75 21.51 8.89
N CYS A 396 9.18 21.76 7.65
CA CYS A 396 10.59 21.90 7.31
C CYS A 396 10.91 23.32 6.82
N ALA A 397 12.17 23.73 6.95
CA ALA A 397 12.69 24.98 6.39
C ALA A 397 11.87 26.22 6.81
N THR A 398 11.39 26.31 8.04
CA THR A 398 10.43 27.33 8.49
C THR A 398 10.90 28.75 8.12
N GLU A 399 12.13 29.13 8.45
CA GLU A 399 12.71 30.45 8.18
C GLU A 399 13.85 30.40 7.14
N ARG A 400 13.87 29.36 6.29
CA ARG A 400 14.97 29.12 5.35
C ARG A 400 14.47 28.72 3.97
N ASP A 401 15.37 28.79 2.97
CA ASP A 401 15.06 28.34 1.62
C ASP A 401 15.01 26.80 1.55
N PHE A 402 14.17 26.29 0.68
CA PHE A 402 14.03 24.85 0.50
C PHE A 402 15.20 24.28 -0.29
N ILE A 403 15.54 24.85 -1.44
CA ILE A 403 16.75 24.51 -2.19
C ILE A 403 17.60 25.77 -2.30
N ARG A 404 18.80 25.71 -1.73
CA ARG A 404 19.88 26.68 -1.99
C ARG A 404 20.96 26.03 -2.84
N TYR A 405 21.25 26.64 -3.97
CA TYR A 405 22.29 26.17 -4.87
C TYR A 405 23.06 27.38 -5.41
N ASP A 406 24.15 27.72 -4.73
CA ASP A 406 24.96 28.91 -5.04
C ASP A 406 25.79 28.72 -6.32
N ASP A 407 26.24 29.81 -6.91
CA ASP A 407 27.00 29.74 -8.14
C ASP A 407 28.49 29.41 -7.89
N ALA A 408 28.84 28.18 -8.20
CA ALA A 408 30.21 27.70 -8.28
C ALA A 408 30.54 27.15 -9.69
N SER A 409 29.66 27.40 -10.67
CA SER A 409 29.66 26.75 -11.99
C SER A 409 31.00 26.91 -12.76
N ASN A 410 31.66 28.05 -12.63
CA ASN A 410 32.97 28.28 -13.28
C ASN A 410 34.03 27.25 -12.88
N SER A 411 34.00 26.77 -11.64
CA SER A 411 34.95 25.76 -11.15
C SER A 411 34.71 24.38 -11.78
N PHE A 412 33.62 24.18 -12.47
CA PHE A 412 33.21 22.92 -13.07
C PHE A 412 33.00 22.99 -14.60
N GLY A 413 33.43 24.11 -15.24
CA GLY A 413 33.26 24.30 -16.69
C GLY A 413 31.80 24.68 -17.10
N ASN A 414 31.06 25.29 -16.21
CA ASN A 414 29.69 25.76 -16.43
C ASN A 414 28.69 24.68 -16.90
N PRO A 415 28.60 23.54 -16.24
CA PRO A 415 27.66 22.49 -16.61
C PRO A 415 26.20 22.89 -16.28
N ILE A 416 25.27 22.17 -16.84
CA ILE A 416 23.83 22.37 -16.62
C ILE A 416 23.32 21.33 -15.62
N PRO A 417 22.98 21.70 -14.36
CA PRO A 417 22.39 20.78 -13.40
C PRO A 417 20.93 20.49 -13.74
N GLU A 418 20.48 19.32 -13.36
CA GLU A 418 19.07 18.92 -13.43
C GLU A 418 18.46 18.88 -12.02
N ILE A 419 17.30 19.52 -11.84
CA ILE A 419 16.58 19.57 -10.57
C ILE A 419 15.13 19.14 -10.84
N ASN A 420 14.74 18.02 -10.25
CA ASN A 420 13.40 17.44 -10.41
C ASN A 420 12.70 17.37 -9.05
N ILE A 421 11.61 18.10 -8.91
CA ILE A 421 10.72 18.10 -7.73
C ILE A 421 9.38 17.56 -8.21
N THR A 422 9.12 16.27 -7.99
CA THR A 422 7.98 15.62 -8.62
C THR A 422 7.19 14.75 -7.63
N GLN A 423 5.88 14.79 -7.74
CA GLN A 423 4.98 13.93 -6.98
C GLN A 423 5.12 14.06 -5.43
N ASN A 424 5.58 15.21 -4.91
CA ASN A 424 5.74 15.39 -3.48
C ASN A 424 4.51 16.06 -2.84
N THR A 425 4.20 15.69 -1.60
CA THR A 425 3.37 16.47 -0.70
C THR A 425 4.29 17.32 0.16
N ILE A 426 4.20 18.65 0.04
CA ILE A 426 5.00 19.63 0.79
C ILE A 426 4.03 20.47 1.62
N ASP A 427 4.02 20.25 2.93
CA ASP A 427 3.07 20.90 3.83
C ASP A 427 3.76 21.67 4.94
N ASN A 428 3.25 22.85 5.26
CA ASN A 428 3.74 23.69 6.35
C ASN A 428 5.27 23.91 6.32
N CYS A 429 5.81 24.09 5.12
CA CYS A 429 7.22 24.39 4.87
C CYS A 429 7.37 25.86 4.45
N MET A 430 8.55 26.47 4.74
CA MET A 430 8.87 27.85 4.32
C MET A 430 7.80 28.87 4.72
N ASN A 431 7.15 28.67 5.83
CA ASN A 431 5.97 29.42 6.28
C ASN A 431 6.27 30.50 7.34
N GLY A 432 7.54 30.79 7.57
CA GLY A 432 7.98 31.83 8.50
C GLY A 432 7.57 33.25 8.07
N ALA A 433 7.88 34.23 8.94
CA ALA A 433 7.35 35.60 8.81
C ALA A 433 7.72 36.29 7.49
N ASN A 434 8.89 35.99 6.94
CA ASN A 434 9.47 36.69 5.79
C ASN A 434 9.41 35.90 4.46
N GLY A 435 8.48 35.01 4.26
CA GLY A 435 8.34 34.21 3.04
C GLY A 435 9.67 33.79 2.42
N LYS A 436 9.88 32.49 2.27
CA LYS A 436 11.15 31.94 1.75
C LYS A 436 10.97 31.44 0.31
N ARG A 437 12.04 30.91 -0.26
CA ARG A 437 12.05 30.47 -1.65
C ARG A 437 12.08 28.94 -1.72
N ILE A 438 11.29 28.39 -2.62
CA ILE A 438 11.42 26.99 -2.99
C ILE A 438 12.73 26.77 -3.73
N LEU A 439 13.11 27.73 -4.59
CA LEU A 439 14.28 27.67 -5.46
C LEU A 439 15.19 28.90 -5.29
N TYR A 440 16.21 28.81 -4.46
CA TYR A 440 17.30 29.76 -4.46
C TYR A 440 18.47 29.16 -5.26
N VAL A 441 18.27 29.04 -6.60
CA VAL A 441 19.21 28.36 -7.50
C VAL A 441 19.94 29.40 -8.33
N ARG A 442 21.22 29.57 -8.08
CA ARG A 442 22.09 30.52 -8.77
C ARG A 442 23.16 29.85 -9.63
N PHE A 443 23.39 28.57 -9.45
CA PHE A 443 24.43 27.80 -10.14
C PHE A 443 24.21 27.90 -11.66
N ASN A 444 25.27 28.29 -12.39
CA ASN A 444 25.22 28.55 -13.82
C ASN A 444 24.05 29.46 -14.23
N GLY A 445 24.01 30.67 -13.68
CA GLY A 445 22.90 31.63 -13.83
C GLY A 445 22.73 32.25 -15.21
N LYS A 446 23.29 31.65 -16.28
CA LYS A 446 23.05 32.04 -17.68
C LYS A 446 21.67 31.55 -18.13
N LYS A 447 21.10 32.15 -19.16
CA LYS A 447 19.82 31.70 -19.74
C LYS A 447 19.89 30.22 -20.12
N GLY A 448 19.03 29.38 -19.54
CA GLY A 448 19.04 27.94 -19.74
C GLY A 448 20.17 27.21 -19.01
N GLY A 449 20.81 27.85 -18.03
CA GLY A 449 21.90 27.26 -17.24
C GLY A 449 21.49 26.24 -16.20
N GLN A 450 20.18 26.04 -15.99
CA GLN A 450 19.63 24.97 -15.15
C GLN A 450 18.42 24.36 -15.85
N ARG A 451 18.22 23.05 -15.70
CA ARG A 451 16.98 22.35 -16.06
C ARG A 451 16.21 22.06 -14.79
N ILE A 452 15.06 22.68 -14.63
CA ILE A 452 14.25 22.57 -13.42
C ILE A 452 12.86 22.08 -13.81
N THR A 453 12.42 20.97 -13.25
CA THR A 453 11.07 20.41 -13.40
C THR A 453 10.35 20.40 -12.06
N VAL A 454 9.14 20.94 -12.03
CA VAL A 454 8.26 20.93 -10.85
C VAL A 454 6.91 20.37 -11.29
N ALA A 455 6.62 19.10 -10.96
CA ALA A 455 5.44 18.44 -11.51
C ALA A 455 4.70 17.54 -10.51
N ASN A 456 3.39 17.52 -10.62
CA ASN A 456 2.50 16.67 -9.82
C ASN A 456 2.65 16.84 -8.30
N ASN A 457 3.14 17.97 -7.82
CA ASN A 457 3.27 18.20 -6.39
C ASN A 457 1.95 18.72 -5.80
N LEU A 458 1.77 18.42 -4.51
CA LEU A 458 0.72 18.99 -3.66
C LEU A 458 1.42 19.88 -2.62
N ILE A 459 1.31 21.21 -2.78
CA ILE A 459 1.98 22.20 -1.93
C ILE A 459 0.91 22.93 -1.11
N THR A 460 1.04 22.84 0.21
CA THR A 460 0.01 23.33 1.13
C THR A 460 0.62 24.11 2.29
N ASN A 461 -0.14 25.07 2.82
CA ASN A 461 0.16 25.80 4.05
C ASN A 461 1.53 26.50 4.04
N THR A 462 1.87 27.22 2.97
CA THR A 462 3.16 27.89 2.83
C THR A 462 3.02 29.39 2.52
N LYS A 463 4.05 30.17 2.88
CA LYS A 463 4.24 31.57 2.45
C LYS A 463 5.35 31.71 1.42
N ALA A 464 5.85 30.62 0.87
CA ALA A 464 6.93 30.61 -0.08
C ALA A 464 6.58 31.30 -1.41
N VAL A 465 7.63 31.74 -2.08
CA VAL A 465 7.65 32.04 -3.52
C VAL A 465 8.56 31.02 -4.20
N TYR A 466 8.46 30.87 -5.53
CA TYR A 466 9.41 29.98 -6.21
C TYR A 466 10.83 30.54 -6.15
N THR A 467 11.02 31.78 -6.55
CA THR A 467 12.32 32.44 -6.40
C THR A 467 12.16 33.96 -6.40
N ASN A 468 13.23 34.68 -6.10
CA ASN A 468 13.38 36.11 -6.34
C ASN A 468 14.75 36.41 -6.96
N GLN A 469 15.35 35.39 -7.61
CA GLN A 469 16.70 35.46 -8.17
C GLN A 469 16.64 35.53 -9.69
N ALA A 470 17.26 36.55 -10.28
CA ALA A 470 17.38 36.71 -11.73
C ALA A 470 18.11 35.54 -12.42
N THR A 471 18.94 34.83 -11.66
CA THR A 471 19.77 33.73 -12.12
C THR A 471 19.09 32.36 -12.10
N THR A 472 17.97 32.23 -11.39
CA THR A 472 17.20 30.98 -11.39
C THR A 472 16.43 30.82 -12.70
N SER A 473 16.65 29.73 -13.43
CA SER A 473 15.88 29.41 -14.63
C SER A 473 14.41 29.18 -14.28
N THR A 474 13.51 29.58 -15.19
CA THR A 474 12.08 29.31 -15.01
C THR A 474 11.83 27.80 -15.08
N PRO A 475 11.23 27.19 -14.06
CA PRO A 475 10.90 25.77 -14.07
C PRO A 475 9.91 25.39 -15.15
N GLU A 476 9.98 24.13 -15.59
CA GLU A 476 8.87 23.51 -16.32
C GLU A 476 7.84 23.02 -15.30
N TYR A 477 6.67 23.69 -15.29
CA TYR A 477 5.58 23.35 -14.39
C TYR A 477 4.57 22.42 -15.05
N ARG A 478 4.14 21.37 -14.33
CA ARG A 478 3.11 20.44 -14.81
C ARG A 478 2.27 19.93 -13.66
N ASN A 479 0.95 20.13 -13.74
CA ASN A 479 -0.04 19.49 -12.87
C ASN A 479 0.26 19.61 -11.36
N ASN A 480 0.73 20.77 -10.88
CA ASN A 480 0.89 21.01 -9.45
C ASN A 480 -0.44 21.48 -8.84
N TYR A 481 -0.70 21.13 -7.60
CA TYR A 481 -1.86 21.55 -6.85
C TYR A 481 -1.45 22.34 -5.61
N TYR A 482 -2.17 23.41 -5.31
CA TYR A 482 -1.85 24.33 -4.22
C TYR A 482 -3.06 24.54 -3.32
N PHE A 483 -2.82 24.62 -2.02
CA PHE A 483 -3.85 24.99 -1.05
C PHE A 483 -3.24 25.82 0.06
N ASN A 484 -3.90 26.93 0.42
CA ASN A 484 -3.46 27.85 1.46
C ASN A 484 -1.99 28.32 1.26
N CYS A 485 -1.63 28.59 0.00
CA CYS A 485 -0.38 29.24 -0.35
C CYS A 485 -0.60 30.76 -0.31
N ASN A 486 -0.18 31.40 0.79
CA ASN A 486 -0.60 32.74 1.14
C ASN A 486 0.23 33.85 0.50
N ASN A 487 1.24 33.53 -0.30
CA ASN A 487 2.00 34.51 -1.07
C ASN A 487 1.62 34.39 -2.56
N ALA A 488 0.89 35.38 -3.07
CA ALA A 488 0.42 35.38 -4.46
C ALA A 488 1.57 35.30 -5.49
N ASN A 489 2.78 35.73 -5.12
CA ASN A 489 3.93 35.68 -6.01
C ASN A 489 4.41 34.25 -6.32
N ILE A 490 3.92 33.25 -5.63
CA ILE A 490 4.14 31.84 -6.00
C ILE A 490 3.53 31.52 -7.38
N PHE A 491 2.54 32.28 -7.82
CA PHE A 491 1.85 32.19 -9.11
C PHE A 491 2.26 33.29 -10.10
N ALA A 492 3.14 34.21 -9.71
CA ALA A 492 3.46 35.37 -10.51
C ALA A 492 4.57 35.10 -11.53
N ALA A 493 4.37 35.59 -12.75
CA ALA A 493 5.47 35.66 -13.71
C ALA A 493 6.56 36.64 -13.25
N SER A 494 7.77 36.48 -13.77
CA SER A 494 8.80 37.50 -13.59
C SER A 494 8.50 38.73 -14.38
N ASP A 495 8.68 39.90 -13.77
CA ASP A 495 8.66 41.20 -14.39
C ASP A 495 10.08 41.81 -14.32
N LYS A 496 10.81 41.69 -15.42
CA LYS A 496 12.22 42.12 -15.51
C LYS A 496 12.35 43.63 -15.53
N ASP A 497 11.37 44.34 -16.05
CA ASP A 497 11.37 45.81 -16.13
C ASP A 497 11.29 46.42 -14.73
N ASN A 498 10.60 45.75 -13.83
CA ASN A 498 10.49 46.10 -12.41
C ASN A 498 11.46 45.34 -11.51
N SER A 499 12.45 44.61 -12.06
CA SER A 499 13.41 43.79 -11.31
C SER A 499 12.76 42.74 -10.42
N LEU A 500 11.63 42.20 -10.82
CA LEU A 500 10.90 41.15 -10.13
C LEU A 500 11.12 39.79 -10.81
N TYR A 501 11.67 38.83 -10.08
CA TYR A 501 12.10 37.53 -10.63
C TYR A 501 11.39 36.37 -9.94
N TRP A 502 10.06 36.36 -9.95
CA TRP A 502 9.27 35.36 -9.23
C TRP A 502 9.33 33.96 -9.84
N ASN A 503 9.39 33.86 -11.17
CA ASN A 503 9.34 32.58 -11.91
C ASN A 503 8.29 31.60 -11.34
N GLY A 504 7.15 32.13 -10.93
CA GLY A 504 6.06 31.36 -10.31
C GLY A 504 5.34 30.44 -11.30
N ASP A 505 4.57 29.51 -10.76
CA ASP A 505 3.69 28.67 -11.56
C ASP A 505 2.44 29.45 -11.98
N VAL A 506 2.54 30.14 -13.11
CA VAL A 506 1.45 30.99 -13.63
C VAL A 506 0.19 30.21 -14.02
N SER A 507 0.28 28.90 -14.17
CA SER A 507 -0.87 28.02 -14.40
C SER A 507 -1.55 27.58 -13.10
N GLY A 508 -0.87 27.76 -11.97
CA GLY A 508 -1.32 27.37 -10.65
C GLY A 508 -2.25 28.39 -10.00
N LYS A 509 -3.03 27.92 -9.08
CA LYS A 509 -3.86 28.72 -8.16
C LYS A 509 -4.16 27.92 -6.91
N ASN A 510 -4.52 28.61 -5.82
CA ASN A 510 -5.08 27.90 -4.67
C ASN A 510 -6.40 27.24 -5.04
N GLY A 511 -6.50 25.96 -4.73
CA GLY A 511 -7.71 25.15 -4.85
C GLY A 511 -8.33 24.83 -3.50
N ASP A 512 -9.17 23.83 -3.48
CA ASP A 512 -9.87 23.35 -2.28
C ASP A 512 -8.93 22.63 -1.31
N ASN A 513 -9.38 22.49 -0.07
CA ASN A 513 -8.64 21.78 0.97
C ASN A 513 -8.50 20.27 0.60
N PRO A 514 -7.29 19.71 0.59
CA PRO A 514 -7.09 18.28 0.38
C PRO A 514 -7.69 17.40 1.49
N ASN A 515 -8.04 17.97 2.65
CA ASN A 515 -8.59 17.26 3.81
C ASN A 515 -7.73 16.04 4.16
N TYR A 516 -6.48 16.27 4.52
CA TYR A 516 -5.58 15.20 4.92
C TYR A 516 -6.17 14.38 6.09
N GLN A 517 -5.94 13.08 6.08
CA GLN A 517 -6.50 12.14 7.05
C GLN A 517 -6.16 12.53 8.51
N ASN A 518 -4.89 12.74 8.81
CA ASN A 518 -4.43 13.23 10.12
C ASN A 518 -3.01 13.83 9.99
N PRO A 519 -2.86 15.07 9.52
CA PRO A 519 -1.54 15.66 9.27
C PRO A 519 -0.73 15.86 10.56
N ALA A 520 -1.38 16.04 11.72
CA ALA A 520 -0.72 16.13 13.02
C ALA A 520 0.00 14.83 13.43
N LYS A 521 -0.36 13.70 12.82
CA LYS A 521 0.31 12.40 12.99
C LYS A 521 1.09 11.97 11.74
N GLY A 522 1.41 12.88 10.84
CA GLY A 522 2.12 12.58 9.60
C GLY A 522 1.30 11.80 8.56
N GLN A 523 -0.04 11.73 8.72
CA GLN A 523 -0.91 11.01 7.78
C GLN A 523 -1.47 11.98 6.73
N PHE A 524 -0.82 12.04 5.59
CA PHE A 524 -1.12 12.96 4.49
C PHE A 524 -1.95 12.34 3.36
N THR A 525 -2.67 11.25 3.63
CA THR A 525 -3.64 10.70 2.67
C THR A 525 -4.70 11.76 2.34
N VAL A 526 -4.88 12.06 1.07
CA VAL A 526 -5.86 13.03 0.58
C VAL A 526 -7.26 12.43 0.65
N MET A 527 -8.13 12.98 1.51
CA MET A 527 -9.50 12.52 1.71
C MET A 527 -10.51 13.25 0.81
N ASN A 528 -10.15 14.38 0.24
CA ASN A 528 -10.96 15.06 -0.77
C ASN A 528 -10.94 14.25 -2.08
N LYS A 529 -12.10 13.69 -2.45
CA LYS A 529 -12.24 12.76 -3.58
C LYS A 529 -11.88 13.37 -4.93
N ASP A 530 -12.10 14.65 -5.12
CA ASP A 530 -11.82 15.30 -6.41
C ASP A 530 -10.34 15.59 -6.57
N ILE A 531 -9.65 15.98 -5.48
CA ILE A 531 -8.20 16.17 -5.48
C ILE A 531 -7.48 14.83 -5.60
N SER A 532 -7.97 13.79 -4.92
CA SER A 532 -7.40 12.44 -4.98
C SER A 532 -7.36 11.87 -6.42
N LYS A 533 -8.36 12.19 -7.25
CA LYS A 533 -8.40 11.81 -8.67
C LYS A 533 -7.31 12.47 -9.53
N LEU A 534 -6.79 13.62 -9.11
CA LEU A 534 -5.74 14.35 -9.82
C LEU A 534 -4.39 13.64 -9.69
N LYS A 535 -4.24 12.72 -8.73
CA LYS A 535 -3.00 11.98 -8.41
C LYS A 535 -1.79 12.90 -8.21
N VAL A 536 -2.01 14.05 -7.61
CA VAL A 536 -0.97 14.99 -7.18
C VAL A 536 -0.51 14.66 -5.75
N GLY A 537 0.71 15.08 -5.41
CA GLY A 537 1.28 14.75 -4.11
C GLY A 537 1.81 13.32 -4.02
N ALA A 538 2.38 12.96 -2.89
CA ALA A 538 2.94 11.62 -2.65
C ALA A 538 1.85 10.54 -2.75
N GLN A 539 2.12 9.51 -3.53
CA GLN A 539 1.24 8.35 -3.71
C GLN A 539 1.69 7.23 -2.77
N ARG A 540 0.87 6.92 -1.74
CA ARG A 540 1.19 5.93 -0.71
C ARG A 540 -0.04 5.15 -0.29
#